data_cc6bbed7102755d10866888e1496bdb3
#
_entry.id   cc6bbed7102755d10866888e1496bdb3
#
_cell.length_a   1.000
_cell.length_b   1.000
_cell.length_c   1.000
_cell.angle_alpha   90.00
_cell.angle_beta   90.00
_cell.angle_gamma   90.00
#
_symmetry.space_group_name_H-M   'P 1'
#
loop_
_entity.id
_entity.type
_entity.pdbx_description
1 polymer ?
#
loop_
_entity_poly.entity_id
_entity_poly.type
_entity_poly.pdbx_seq_one_letter_code
_entity_poly.pdbx_strand_id
1 'polypeptide(L)'
;MLGAFLAVVVLATAGYLGYVAARRSQPVTLPTPTGPYQVGRTIFEWTDTARTDPLAPQPDTARSLSVWLWYPGAPEPGETTAPYLPGAWSGLHIGGPAGLGESGFGVVHPHAVPDAPVADGRFPIVVLEPGSGFAAPQYTALAEDLASHGYLVAGVTPTYSANLTVLHDRTVTASKAGLPSAFDNSDLHGPAAEQAAARLLSVWVADARFAAARLAALDASGRFAGHVNASAIAFLGHSFGGAAALEACRAEAACVGAADLDGTQYGEVVRAGLTKPMLLVASENSCVTGDCTGSADASGRAAARRLVAASTGPVWCYEIGGARHIDFSDYDAYYLAAPLRKLLALGTNGRGVTLTVVSAYLDAFLDQITRGTPQPLLTGESRPYREVRIQHTPGSETSPPR
;
A
#
# COMPACT_ATOMS: atom_id res chain seq x y z
N MET A 1 -43.29 -5.29 -27.43
CA MET A 1 -42.54 -4.48 -26.45
C MET A 1 -41.43 -5.27 -25.76
N LEU A 2 -41.66 -6.49 -25.29
CA LEU A 2 -40.62 -7.33 -24.61
C LEU A 2 -39.40 -7.61 -25.50
N GLY A 3 -39.63 -7.96 -26.77
CA GLY A 3 -38.55 -8.26 -27.75
C GLY A 3 -37.68 -7.03 -28.07
N ALA A 4 -38.30 -5.85 -28.18
CA ALA A 4 -37.55 -4.59 -28.40
C ALA A 4 -36.70 -4.21 -27.16
N PHE A 5 -37.23 -4.41 -25.95
CA PHE A 5 -36.50 -4.19 -24.70
C PHE A 5 -35.28 -5.16 -24.58
N LEU A 6 -35.50 -6.44 -24.87
CA LEU A 6 -34.43 -7.44 -24.85
C LEU A 6 -33.33 -7.11 -25.87
N ALA A 7 -33.69 -6.69 -27.09
CA ALA A 7 -32.72 -6.27 -28.10
C ALA A 7 -31.90 -5.07 -27.66
N VAL A 8 -32.52 -4.07 -27.03
CA VAL A 8 -31.79 -2.89 -26.48
C VAL A 8 -30.83 -3.31 -25.39
N VAL A 9 -31.23 -4.20 -24.47
CA VAL A 9 -30.35 -4.69 -23.40
C VAL A 9 -29.15 -5.44 -23.97
N VAL A 10 -29.38 -6.33 -24.95
CA VAL A 10 -28.31 -7.09 -25.61
C VAL A 10 -27.31 -6.14 -26.31
N LEU A 11 -27.83 -5.17 -27.07
CA LEU A 11 -26.97 -4.19 -27.76
C LEU A 11 -26.20 -3.30 -26.80
N ALA A 12 -26.82 -2.85 -25.72
CA ALA A 12 -26.14 -2.07 -24.68
C ALA A 12 -25.04 -2.87 -23.97
N THR A 13 -25.31 -4.14 -23.65
CA THR A 13 -24.33 -5.06 -23.04
C THR A 13 -23.18 -5.33 -24.02
N ALA A 14 -23.45 -5.65 -25.26
CA ALA A 14 -22.42 -5.87 -26.28
C ALA A 14 -21.56 -4.60 -26.52
N GLY A 15 -22.21 -3.44 -26.59
CA GLY A 15 -21.52 -2.15 -26.71
C GLY A 15 -20.61 -1.86 -25.51
N TYR A 16 -21.11 -2.14 -24.31
CA TYR A 16 -20.30 -1.98 -23.10
C TYR A 16 -19.11 -2.96 -23.03
N LEU A 17 -19.31 -4.23 -23.37
CA LEU A 17 -18.21 -5.20 -23.43
C LEU A 17 -17.18 -4.83 -24.50
N GLY A 18 -17.62 -4.32 -25.65
CA GLY A 18 -16.73 -3.79 -26.69
C GLY A 18 -15.93 -2.58 -26.20
N TYR A 19 -16.57 -1.67 -25.46
CA TYR A 19 -15.89 -0.54 -24.81
C TYR A 19 -14.84 -1.03 -23.80
N VAL A 20 -15.18 -1.97 -22.91
CA VAL A 20 -14.25 -2.53 -21.92
C VAL A 20 -13.06 -3.18 -22.61
N ALA A 21 -13.31 -4.00 -23.66
CA ALA A 21 -12.25 -4.65 -24.42
C ALA A 21 -11.30 -3.63 -25.08
N ALA A 22 -11.84 -2.59 -25.69
CA ALA A 22 -11.04 -1.53 -26.29
C ALA A 22 -10.22 -0.74 -25.25
N ARG A 23 -10.79 -0.52 -24.06
CA ARG A 23 -10.08 0.20 -22.99
C ARG A 23 -8.96 -0.64 -22.37
N ARG A 24 -9.14 -1.96 -22.24
CA ARG A 24 -8.14 -2.88 -21.69
C ARG A 24 -6.85 -2.94 -22.51
N SER A 25 -6.93 -2.70 -23.81
CA SER A 25 -5.78 -2.75 -24.72
C SER A 25 -5.05 -1.41 -24.88
N GLN A 26 -5.57 -0.34 -24.27
CA GLN A 26 -4.92 0.97 -24.37
C GLN A 26 -3.74 1.07 -23.41
N PRO A 27 -2.63 1.67 -23.84
CA PRO A 27 -1.49 1.93 -22.95
C PRO A 27 -1.91 2.72 -21.71
N VAL A 28 -1.41 2.30 -20.55
CA VAL A 28 -1.58 2.95 -19.26
C VAL A 28 -0.19 3.21 -18.70
N THR A 29 0.20 4.47 -18.63
CA THR A 29 1.41 4.86 -17.89
C THR A 29 1.01 5.17 -16.46
N LEU A 30 1.70 4.60 -15.48
CA LEU A 30 1.55 4.94 -14.07
C LEU A 30 1.94 6.42 -13.85
N PRO A 31 1.49 7.08 -12.77
CA PRO A 31 1.96 8.41 -12.42
C PRO A 31 3.50 8.49 -12.48
N THR A 32 4.00 9.54 -13.12
CA THR A 32 5.45 9.73 -13.26
C THR A 32 6.07 10.08 -11.91
N PRO A 33 7.14 9.37 -11.50
CA PRO A 33 7.89 9.70 -10.29
C PRO A 33 8.35 11.16 -10.28
N THR A 34 8.24 11.83 -9.14
CA THR A 34 8.45 13.28 -9.02
C THR A 34 9.81 13.65 -8.44
N GLY A 35 10.57 12.70 -7.92
CA GLY A 35 11.88 12.91 -7.33
C GLY A 35 13.01 13.01 -8.36
N PRO A 36 14.23 13.35 -7.89
CA PRO A 36 15.38 13.60 -8.76
C PRO A 36 16.07 12.32 -9.27
N TYR A 37 15.79 11.14 -8.68
CA TYR A 37 16.43 9.89 -9.06
C TYR A 37 15.61 9.12 -10.09
N GLN A 38 16.29 8.48 -11.02
CA GLN A 38 15.68 7.38 -11.77
C GLN A 38 15.47 6.19 -10.82
N VAL A 39 14.59 5.28 -11.18
CA VAL A 39 14.20 4.18 -10.30
C VAL A 39 14.73 2.86 -10.82
N GLY A 40 15.45 2.13 -9.98
CA GLY A 40 15.74 0.72 -10.17
C GLY A 40 14.73 -0.17 -9.46
N ARG A 41 14.51 -1.38 -9.99
CA ARG A 41 13.65 -2.40 -9.34
C ARG A 41 14.31 -3.77 -9.37
N THR A 42 14.30 -4.48 -8.24
CA THR A 42 14.67 -5.90 -8.16
C THR A 42 13.67 -6.66 -7.29
N ILE A 43 13.60 -7.98 -7.44
CA ILE A 43 12.69 -8.83 -6.68
C ILE A 43 13.51 -9.86 -5.92
N PHE A 44 13.30 -9.93 -4.62
CA PHE A 44 13.93 -10.91 -3.74
C PHE A 44 12.90 -11.94 -3.27
N GLU A 45 13.37 -13.15 -3.06
CA GLU A 45 12.70 -14.12 -2.23
C GLU A 45 13.54 -14.30 -0.96
N TRP A 46 12.92 -14.06 0.18
CA TRP A 46 13.56 -14.26 1.49
C TRP A 46 12.79 -15.25 2.33
N THR A 47 13.49 -16.28 2.81
CA THR A 47 12.94 -17.27 3.73
C THR A 47 13.43 -17.00 5.14
N ASP A 48 12.49 -16.83 6.06
CA ASP A 48 12.76 -16.79 7.49
C ASP A 48 12.74 -18.21 8.05
N THR A 49 13.91 -18.82 8.12
CA THR A 49 14.07 -20.20 8.61
C THR A 49 13.87 -20.33 10.12
N ALA A 50 13.80 -19.22 10.85
CA ALA A 50 13.53 -19.22 12.29
C ALA A 50 12.03 -19.26 12.61
N ARG A 51 11.15 -19.03 11.61
CA ARG A 51 9.71 -19.05 11.79
C ARG A 51 9.03 -20.12 10.94
N THR A 52 8.19 -20.93 11.58
CA THR A 52 7.19 -21.73 10.89
C THR A 52 6.05 -20.80 10.43
N ASP A 53 5.58 -21.01 9.22
CA ASP A 53 4.50 -20.21 8.62
C ASP A 53 3.12 -20.70 9.11
N PRO A 54 2.42 -19.94 9.97
CA PRO A 54 1.12 -20.36 10.49
C PRO A 54 -0.01 -20.23 9.46
N LEU A 55 0.27 -19.63 8.29
CA LEU A 55 -0.71 -19.45 7.22
C LEU A 55 -0.58 -20.51 6.14
N ALA A 56 0.53 -21.28 6.15
CA ALA A 56 0.75 -22.32 5.17
C ALA A 56 -0.22 -23.50 5.36
N PRO A 57 -0.72 -24.10 4.26
CA PRO A 57 -1.56 -25.31 4.33
C PRO A 57 -0.81 -26.55 4.85
N GLN A 58 0.51 -26.61 4.62
CA GLN A 58 1.36 -27.70 5.07
C GLN A 58 2.05 -27.31 6.38
N PRO A 59 2.09 -28.24 7.38
CA PRO A 59 2.82 -28.02 8.62
C PRO A 59 4.34 -27.87 8.35
N ASP A 60 5.03 -27.25 9.29
CA ASP A 60 6.50 -27.09 9.29
C ASP A 60 7.07 -26.34 8.07
N THR A 61 6.23 -25.64 7.32
CA THR A 61 6.66 -24.79 6.21
C THR A 61 7.36 -23.54 6.77
N ALA A 62 8.60 -23.26 6.33
CA ALA A 62 9.27 -22.02 6.69
C ALA A 62 8.60 -20.81 6.02
N ARG A 63 8.57 -19.66 6.71
CA ARG A 63 7.96 -18.43 6.20
C ARG A 63 8.81 -17.82 5.07
N SER A 64 8.32 -17.87 3.84
CA SER A 64 8.97 -17.27 2.66
C SER A 64 8.15 -16.07 2.15
N LEU A 65 8.86 -15.00 1.79
CA LEU A 65 8.27 -13.75 1.31
C LEU A 65 8.83 -13.42 -0.05
N SER A 66 7.97 -12.91 -0.93
CA SER A 66 8.38 -12.19 -2.14
C SER A 66 8.43 -10.70 -1.81
N VAL A 67 9.61 -10.10 -1.95
CA VAL A 67 9.87 -8.69 -1.62
C VAL A 67 10.32 -7.96 -2.87
N TRP A 68 9.55 -6.97 -3.26
CA TRP A 68 9.86 -6.09 -4.37
C TRP A 68 10.61 -4.88 -3.84
N LEU A 69 11.81 -4.64 -4.32
CA LEU A 69 12.63 -3.52 -3.91
C LEU A 69 12.71 -2.49 -5.05
N TRP A 70 12.15 -1.31 -4.82
CA TRP A 70 12.37 -0.13 -5.64
C TRP A 70 13.40 0.75 -4.94
N TYR A 71 14.29 1.35 -5.72
CA TYR A 71 15.44 2.09 -5.18
C TYR A 71 15.93 3.18 -6.12
N PRO A 72 16.61 4.21 -5.60
CA PRO A 72 17.29 5.18 -6.44
C PRO A 72 18.29 4.48 -7.36
N GLY A 73 18.04 4.54 -8.65
CA GLY A 73 18.82 3.88 -9.68
C GLY A 73 19.64 4.85 -10.51
N ALA A 74 20.71 4.34 -11.11
CA ALA A 74 21.52 5.01 -12.09
C ALA A 74 21.63 4.15 -13.36
N PRO A 75 20.50 3.91 -14.07
CA PRO A 75 20.51 3.09 -15.28
C PRO A 75 21.31 3.77 -16.40
N GLU A 76 21.86 2.95 -17.29
CA GLU A 76 22.53 3.44 -18.50
C GLU A 76 21.51 4.05 -19.48
N PRO A 77 21.90 5.04 -20.28
CA PRO A 77 21.01 5.63 -21.27
C PRO A 77 20.47 4.59 -22.26
N GLY A 78 19.14 4.50 -22.38
CA GLY A 78 18.47 3.59 -23.32
C GLY A 78 18.08 2.24 -22.73
N GLU A 79 18.34 1.98 -21.46
CA GLU A 79 17.77 0.81 -20.77
C GLU A 79 16.23 0.87 -20.74
N THR A 80 15.60 -0.28 -20.92
CA THR A 80 14.15 -0.39 -20.98
C THR A 80 13.54 -0.57 -19.58
N THR A 81 12.36 0.00 -19.37
CA THR A 81 11.63 -0.18 -18.13
C THR A 81 11.21 -1.64 -17.91
N ALA A 82 11.12 -2.04 -16.65
CA ALA A 82 10.67 -3.38 -16.27
C ALA A 82 9.19 -3.59 -16.64
N PRO A 83 8.79 -4.82 -16.99
CA PRO A 83 7.36 -5.13 -17.10
C PRO A 83 6.64 -4.88 -15.77
N TYR A 84 5.41 -4.36 -15.82
CA TYR A 84 4.61 -4.12 -14.60
C TYR A 84 4.47 -5.40 -13.77
N LEU A 85 3.99 -6.49 -14.35
CA LEU A 85 3.88 -7.82 -13.73
C LEU A 85 4.70 -8.85 -14.52
N PRO A 86 5.98 -9.09 -14.17
CA PRO A 86 6.85 -10.00 -14.90
C PRO A 86 6.49 -11.47 -14.63
N GLY A 87 6.61 -12.31 -15.68
CA GLY A 87 6.49 -13.75 -15.57
C GLY A 87 5.16 -14.21 -14.97
N ALA A 88 5.22 -15.07 -13.96
CA ALA A 88 4.05 -15.62 -13.29
C ALA A 88 3.21 -14.57 -12.53
N TRP A 89 3.76 -13.40 -12.23
CA TRP A 89 2.99 -12.28 -11.64
C TRP A 89 1.89 -11.78 -12.57
N SER A 90 1.98 -12.01 -13.89
CA SER A 90 0.91 -11.67 -14.84
C SER A 90 -0.43 -12.37 -14.56
N GLY A 91 -0.42 -13.40 -13.73
CA GLY A 91 -1.63 -14.06 -13.21
C GLY A 91 -2.33 -13.33 -12.05
N LEU A 92 -1.79 -12.20 -11.59
CA LEU A 92 -2.36 -11.39 -10.50
C LEU A 92 -3.55 -10.59 -11.02
N HIS A 93 -4.77 -11.04 -10.70
CA HIS A 93 -6.01 -10.41 -11.15
C HIS A 93 -7.03 -10.34 -10.00
N ILE A 94 -7.94 -9.37 -10.10
CA ILE A 94 -9.18 -9.42 -9.32
C ILE A 94 -10.08 -10.52 -9.91
N GLY A 95 -10.57 -11.41 -9.05
CA GLY A 95 -11.44 -12.48 -9.48
C GLY A 95 -12.81 -12.01 -9.99
N GLY A 96 -13.47 -12.87 -10.79
CA GLY A 96 -14.84 -12.68 -11.22
C GLY A 96 -15.08 -11.50 -12.17
N PRO A 97 -16.32 -10.95 -12.21
CA PRO A 97 -16.68 -9.86 -13.12
C PRO A 97 -15.89 -8.56 -12.93
N ALA A 98 -15.35 -8.32 -11.74
CA ALA A 98 -14.54 -7.15 -11.46
C ALA A 98 -13.25 -7.14 -12.29
N GLY A 99 -12.62 -8.30 -12.54
CA GLY A 99 -11.43 -8.42 -13.38
C GLY A 99 -11.63 -8.03 -14.84
N LEU A 100 -12.88 -7.97 -15.32
CA LEU A 100 -13.19 -7.46 -16.67
C LEU A 100 -12.85 -5.97 -16.84
N GLY A 101 -12.84 -5.21 -15.74
CA GLY A 101 -12.53 -3.78 -15.76
C GLY A 101 -11.05 -3.45 -15.78
N GLU A 102 -10.18 -4.40 -15.49
CA GLU A 102 -8.73 -4.22 -15.46
C GLU A 102 -8.13 -4.06 -16.86
N SER A 103 -7.04 -3.28 -16.94
CA SER A 103 -6.19 -3.29 -18.13
C SER A 103 -5.46 -4.63 -18.27
N GLY A 104 -5.08 -5.01 -19.48
CA GLY A 104 -4.05 -6.04 -19.66
C GLY A 104 -2.72 -5.53 -19.08
N PHE A 105 -2.05 -6.31 -18.24
CA PHE A 105 -0.84 -5.83 -17.55
C PHE A 105 0.36 -5.58 -18.48
N GLY A 106 0.33 -6.17 -19.69
CA GLY A 106 1.34 -5.88 -20.74
C GLY A 106 1.25 -4.47 -21.33
N VAL A 107 0.13 -3.75 -21.10
CA VAL A 107 -0.04 -2.36 -21.54
C VAL A 107 0.12 -1.34 -20.39
N VAL A 108 0.41 -1.80 -19.18
CA VAL A 108 0.72 -0.95 -18.04
C VAL A 108 2.22 -0.69 -18.00
N HIS A 109 2.60 0.58 -18.08
CA HIS A 109 3.98 1.03 -18.17
C HIS A 109 4.44 1.66 -16.85
N PRO A 110 5.25 0.96 -16.03
CA PRO A 110 5.98 1.53 -14.91
C PRO A 110 7.23 2.27 -15.39
N HIS A 111 7.94 2.90 -14.47
CA HIS A 111 9.13 3.73 -14.76
C HIS A 111 10.44 3.05 -14.37
N ALA A 112 10.40 2.10 -13.43
CA ALA A 112 11.60 1.45 -12.91
C ALA A 112 12.33 0.61 -13.97
N VAL A 113 13.66 0.67 -13.96
CA VAL A 113 14.53 -0.19 -14.78
C VAL A 113 14.91 -1.43 -13.98
N PRO A 114 14.80 -2.65 -14.56
CA PRO A 114 15.10 -3.88 -13.84
C PRO A 114 16.60 -3.94 -13.54
N ASP A 115 16.92 -4.24 -12.28
CA ASP A 115 18.27 -4.48 -11.78
C ASP A 115 19.31 -3.37 -12.09
N ALA A 116 18.86 -2.12 -12.29
CA ALA A 116 19.74 -0.96 -12.51
C ALA A 116 20.81 -0.84 -11.41
N PRO A 117 21.99 -0.26 -11.70
CA PRO A 117 22.93 0.14 -10.67
C PRO A 117 22.27 1.07 -9.64
N VAL A 118 22.67 0.98 -8.38
CA VAL A 118 22.21 1.89 -7.34
C VAL A 118 22.85 3.25 -7.54
N ALA A 119 22.08 4.32 -7.41
CA ALA A 119 22.61 5.68 -7.43
C ALA A 119 23.54 5.95 -6.23
N ASP A 120 24.44 6.90 -6.37
CA ASP A 120 25.33 7.32 -5.30
C ASP A 120 24.51 7.88 -4.11
N GLY A 121 24.83 7.42 -2.90
CA GLY A 121 24.19 7.86 -1.68
C GLY A 121 23.92 6.72 -0.69
N ARG A 122 23.40 7.11 0.48
CA ARG A 122 22.88 6.18 1.49
C ARG A 122 21.42 6.51 1.74
N PHE A 123 20.56 5.55 1.53
CA PHE A 123 19.13 5.75 1.45
C PHE A 123 18.41 5.11 2.64
N PRO A 124 17.49 5.84 3.30
CA PRO A 124 16.60 5.28 4.32
C PRO A 124 15.76 4.13 3.78
N ILE A 125 15.38 3.23 4.67
CA ILE A 125 14.51 2.10 4.37
C ILE A 125 13.05 2.51 4.56
N VAL A 126 12.21 2.16 3.60
CA VAL A 126 10.76 2.18 3.69
C VAL A 126 10.23 0.77 3.47
N VAL A 127 9.51 0.22 4.45
CA VAL A 127 8.79 -1.05 4.30
C VAL A 127 7.35 -0.74 3.96
N LEU A 128 6.88 -1.24 2.82
CA LEU A 128 5.54 -1.02 2.29
C LEU A 128 4.72 -2.31 2.38
N GLU A 129 3.66 -2.28 3.18
CA GLU A 129 2.71 -3.38 3.36
C GLU A 129 1.44 -3.15 2.51
N PRO A 130 1.05 -4.10 1.64
CA PRO A 130 -0.16 -3.98 0.84
C PRO A 130 -1.43 -4.16 1.67
N GLY A 131 -2.58 -3.91 1.07
CA GLY A 131 -3.88 -4.27 1.64
C GLY A 131 -4.11 -5.79 1.68
N SER A 132 -5.07 -6.23 2.50
CA SER A 132 -5.47 -7.64 2.56
C SER A 132 -5.89 -8.14 1.17
N GLY A 133 -5.38 -9.30 0.77
CA GLY A 133 -5.58 -9.87 -0.56
C GLY A 133 -4.69 -9.27 -1.66
N PHE A 134 -4.00 -8.17 -1.41
CA PHE A 134 -3.13 -7.51 -2.39
C PHE A 134 -1.69 -7.99 -2.26
N ALA A 135 -0.92 -7.75 -3.33
CA ALA A 135 0.51 -8.02 -3.41
C ALA A 135 1.30 -6.73 -3.66
N ALA A 136 2.56 -6.73 -3.32
CA ALA A 136 3.46 -5.57 -3.45
C ALA A 136 3.43 -4.88 -4.84
N PRO A 137 3.43 -5.60 -5.98
CA PRO A 137 3.43 -4.93 -7.29
C PRO A 137 2.21 -4.04 -7.58
N GLN A 138 1.12 -4.19 -6.84
CA GLN A 138 -0.07 -3.35 -6.99
C GLN A 138 0.07 -1.96 -6.34
N TYR A 139 1.27 -1.63 -5.84
CA TYR A 139 1.65 -0.34 -5.25
C TYR A 139 2.90 0.24 -5.95
N THR A 140 3.14 -0.17 -7.19
CA THR A 140 4.31 0.25 -7.97
C THR A 140 4.39 1.78 -8.10
N ALA A 141 3.28 2.47 -8.35
CA ALA A 141 3.28 3.92 -8.49
C ALA A 141 3.79 4.64 -7.23
N LEU A 142 3.29 4.26 -6.06
CA LEU A 142 3.76 4.84 -4.78
C LEU A 142 5.23 4.48 -4.51
N ALA A 143 5.60 3.23 -4.76
CA ALA A 143 6.95 2.76 -4.50
C ALA A 143 7.99 3.40 -5.43
N GLU A 144 7.66 3.60 -6.71
CA GLU A 144 8.51 4.29 -7.67
C GLU A 144 8.70 5.76 -7.31
N ASP A 145 7.63 6.44 -6.89
CA ASP A 145 7.72 7.83 -6.51
C ASP A 145 8.61 8.02 -5.28
N LEU A 146 8.37 7.27 -4.21
CA LEU A 146 9.22 7.26 -3.01
C LEU A 146 10.68 6.91 -3.32
N ALA A 147 10.92 5.91 -4.17
CA ALA A 147 12.28 5.55 -4.57
C ALA A 147 12.96 6.69 -5.33
N SER A 148 12.22 7.41 -6.18
CA SER A 148 12.75 8.58 -6.90
C SER A 148 13.13 9.73 -5.94
N HIS A 149 12.55 9.79 -4.75
CA HIS A 149 12.88 10.73 -3.69
C HIS A 149 14.03 10.28 -2.78
N GLY A 150 14.64 9.13 -3.06
CA GLY A 150 15.84 8.68 -2.36
C GLY A 150 15.53 7.73 -1.19
N TYR A 151 14.57 6.83 -1.35
CA TYR A 151 14.25 5.78 -0.40
C TYR A 151 14.47 4.39 -1.00
N LEU A 152 14.89 3.42 -0.17
CA LEU A 152 14.85 2.00 -0.50
C LEU A 152 13.48 1.45 -0.08
N VAL A 153 12.60 1.22 -1.04
CA VAL A 153 11.21 0.85 -0.78
C VAL A 153 11.02 -0.65 -0.97
N ALA A 154 10.84 -1.38 0.14
CA ALA A 154 10.58 -2.80 0.14
C ALA A 154 9.07 -3.06 0.22
N GLY A 155 8.45 -3.36 -0.90
CA GLY A 155 7.08 -3.88 -0.93
C GLY A 155 7.07 -5.36 -0.54
N VAL A 156 6.45 -5.67 0.58
CA VAL A 156 6.38 -7.03 1.12
C VAL A 156 5.09 -7.69 0.67
N THR A 157 5.17 -8.79 -0.08
CA THR A 157 3.97 -9.56 -0.42
C THR A 157 3.70 -10.56 0.70
N PRO A 158 2.56 -10.45 1.42
CA PRO A 158 2.25 -11.32 2.55
C PRO A 158 1.79 -12.69 2.03
N THR A 159 2.72 -13.64 1.94
CA THR A 159 2.50 -14.99 1.43
C THR A 159 1.32 -15.65 2.15
N TYR A 160 0.45 -16.32 1.42
CA TYR A 160 -0.83 -16.89 1.85
C TYR A 160 -1.89 -15.87 2.29
N SER A 161 -1.60 -14.57 2.28
CA SER A 161 -2.59 -13.50 2.51
C SER A 161 -2.87 -12.68 1.24
N ALA A 162 -1.94 -12.66 0.29
CA ALA A 162 -2.13 -12.08 -1.04
C ALA A 162 -2.87 -13.04 -1.97
N ASN A 163 -3.62 -12.50 -2.91
CA ASN A 163 -4.31 -13.29 -3.95
C ASN A 163 -3.34 -14.10 -4.82
N LEU A 164 -2.13 -13.59 -4.98
CA LEU A 164 -1.02 -14.29 -5.64
C LEU A 164 0.29 -13.89 -4.97
N THR A 165 1.13 -14.88 -4.67
CA THR A 165 2.56 -14.70 -4.37
C THR A 165 3.36 -15.59 -5.30
N VAL A 166 4.34 -15.02 -6.00
CA VAL A 166 5.28 -15.77 -6.82
C VAL A 166 6.58 -15.96 -6.04
N LEU A 167 6.92 -17.20 -5.80
CA LEU A 167 8.17 -17.64 -5.23
C LEU A 167 9.02 -18.30 -6.32
N HIS A 168 10.30 -18.53 -6.06
CA HIS A 168 11.23 -19.03 -7.07
C HIS A 168 10.78 -20.35 -7.72
N ASP A 169 10.24 -21.27 -6.92
CA ASP A 169 9.88 -22.62 -7.32
C ASP A 169 8.38 -22.82 -7.53
N ARG A 170 7.53 -21.87 -7.09
CA ARG A 170 6.07 -22.02 -7.10
C ARG A 170 5.32 -20.70 -7.02
N THR A 171 4.05 -20.75 -7.36
CA THR A 171 3.06 -19.73 -7.02
C THR A 171 2.17 -20.22 -5.88
N VAL A 172 1.80 -19.32 -4.98
CA VAL A 172 0.83 -19.60 -3.92
C VAL A 172 -0.25 -18.54 -3.90
N THR A 173 -1.44 -18.92 -3.47
CA THR A 173 -2.59 -18.03 -3.29
C THR A 173 -2.93 -17.90 -1.81
N ALA A 174 -3.85 -16.99 -1.50
CA ALA A 174 -4.33 -16.81 -0.14
C ALA A 174 -4.86 -18.13 0.44
N SER A 175 -4.49 -18.42 1.67
CA SER A 175 -5.06 -19.51 2.45
C SER A 175 -6.23 -19.01 3.30
N LYS A 176 -7.08 -19.92 3.80
CA LYS A 176 -8.17 -19.57 4.73
C LYS A 176 -7.64 -18.90 6.01
N ALA A 177 -6.44 -19.22 6.46
CA ALA A 177 -5.81 -18.60 7.62
C ALA A 177 -5.27 -17.21 7.29
N GLY A 178 -4.75 -17.01 6.08
CA GLY A 178 -4.15 -15.76 5.62
C GLY A 178 -5.14 -14.73 5.09
N LEU A 179 -6.32 -15.16 4.68
CA LEU A 179 -7.43 -14.31 4.26
C LEU A 179 -8.72 -14.81 4.93
N PRO A 180 -8.86 -14.60 6.24
CA PRO A 180 -10.04 -15.06 6.95
C PRO A 180 -11.27 -14.25 6.55
N SER A 181 -12.43 -14.92 6.49
CA SER A 181 -13.74 -14.31 6.16
C SER A 181 -14.16 -13.17 7.09
N ALA A 182 -13.49 -12.99 8.22
CA ALA A 182 -13.66 -11.83 9.10
C ALA A 182 -13.47 -10.49 8.38
N PHE A 183 -12.63 -10.46 7.32
CA PHE A 183 -12.43 -9.26 6.53
C PHE A 183 -13.49 -9.08 5.42
N ASP A 184 -14.25 -10.13 5.12
CA ASP A 184 -15.29 -10.14 4.08
C ASP A 184 -16.69 -9.81 4.60
N ASN A 185 -16.85 -9.36 5.84
CA ASN A 185 -18.11 -9.03 6.51
C ASN A 185 -19.09 -10.21 6.77
N SER A 186 -18.68 -11.47 6.58
CA SER A 186 -19.72 -12.50 6.53
C SER A 186 -19.91 -13.30 7.83
N ASP A 187 -18.85 -13.74 8.50
CA ASP A 187 -19.05 -14.80 9.51
C ASP A 187 -18.39 -14.57 10.88
N LEU A 188 -17.48 -13.59 11.01
CA LEU A 188 -16.83 -13.30 12.29
C LEU A 188 -17.13 -11.87 12.74
N HIS A 189 -17.82 -11.73 13.85
CA HIS A 189 -18.10 -10.45 14.51
C HIS A 189 -17.57 -10.45 15.94
N GLY A 190 -17.31 -9.26 16.48
CA GLY A 190 -16.92 -9.08 17.87
C GLY A 190 -15.55 -9.71 18.22
N PRO A 191 -15.39 -10.25 19.44
CA PRO A 191 -14.09 -10.70 19.95
C PRO A 191 -13.37 -11.76 19.10
N ALA A 192 -14.12 -12.59 18.38
CA ALA A 192 -13.54 -13.62 17.51
C ALA A 192 -12.87 -13.01 16.27
N ALA A 193 -13.49 -11.99 15.67
CA ALA A 193 -12.94 -11.23 14.57
C ALA A 193 -11.67 -10.48 14.99
N GLU A 194 -11.73 -9.80 16.15
CA GLU A 194 -10.58 -9.08 16.71
C GLU A 194 -9.40 -10.02 16.99
N GLN A 195 -9.64 -11.22 17.53
CA GLN A 195 -8.61 -12.21 17.76
C GLN A 195 -8.01 -12.75 16.45
N ALA A 196 -8.83 -12.97 15.41
CA ALA A 196 -8.34 -13.40 14.10
C ALA A 196 -7.46 -12.30 13.46
N ALA A 197 -7.90 -11.05 13.51
CA ALA A 197 -7.14 -9.90 13.05
C ALA A 197 -5.82 -9.76 13.83
N ALA A 198 -5.84 -9.88 15.15
CA ALA A 198 -4.63 -9.78 15.97
C ALA A 198 -3.61 -10.90 15.66
N ARG A 199 -4.07 -12.14 15.43
CA ARG A 199 -3.19 -13.25 15.03
C ARG A 199 -2.56 -12.99 13.66
N LEU A 200 -3.35 -12.56 12.67
CA LEU A 200 -2.83 -12.25 11.34
C LEU A 200 -1.89 -11.05 11.37
N LEU A 201 -2.24 -10.01 12.13
CA LEU A 201 -1.40 -8.83 12.33
C LEU A 201 -0.01 -9.21 12.86
N SER A 202 0.07 -10.13 13.81
CA SER A 202 1.36 -10.57 14.36
C SER A 202 2.27 -11.22 13.30
N VAL A 203 1.70 -11.90 12.31
CA VAL A 203 2.45 -12.47 11.19
C VAL A 203 2.97 -11.36 10.29
N TRP A 204 2.13 -10.41 9.88
CA TRP A 204 2.53 -9.33 9.00
C TRP A 204 3.57 -8.41 9.65
N VAL A 205 3.39 -8.06 10.92
CA VAL A 205 4.39 -7.29 11.69
C VAL A 205 5.75 -7.99 11.72
N ALA A 206 5.76 -9.31 11.91
CA ALA A 206 6.99 -10.08 11.87
C ALA A 206 7.61 -10.11 10.46
N ASP A 207 6.79 -10.16 9.40
CA ASP A 207 7.23 -10.09 8.01
C ASP A 207 7.86 -8.74 7.68
N ALA A 208 7.20 -7.62 8.04
CA ALA A 208 7.71 -6.27 7.85
C ALA A 208 9.07 -6.07 8.53
N ARG A 209 9.20 -6.49 9.79
CA ARG A 209 10.45 -6.40 10.55
C ARG A 209 11.55 -7.31 9.99
N PHE A 210 11.18 -8.51 9.55
CA PHE A 210 12.13 -9.40 8.87
C PHE A 210 12.63 -8.80 7.56
N ALA A 211 11.75 -8.23 6.74
CA ALA A 211 12.12 -7.54 5.51
C ALA A 211 13.06 -6.35 5.78
N ALA A 212 12.76 -5.53 6.79
CA ALA A 212 13.63 -4.42 7.22
C ALA A 212 15.03 -4.91 7.61
N ALA A 213 15.11 -5.98 8.41
CA ALA A 213 16.39 -6.57 8.81
C ALA A 213 17.18 -7.15 7.61
N ARG A 214 16.48 -7.79 6.67
CA ARG A 214 17.11 -8.30 5.43
C ARG A 214 17.62 -7.17 4.55
N LEU A 215 16.88 -6.07 4.41
CA LEU A 215 17.36 -4.88 3.70
C LEU A 215 18.59 -4.29 4.37
N ALA A 216 18.56 -4.11 5.68
CA ALA A 216 19.70 -3.59 6.43
C ALA A 216 20.97 -4.44 6.21
N ALA A 217 20.82 -5.76 6.09
CA ALA A 217 21.93 -6.67 5.84
C ALA A 217 22.52 -6.54 4.42
N LEU A 218 21.79 -5.99 3.45
CA LEU A 218 22.30 -5.74 2.10
C LEU A 218 23.41 -4.68 2.06
N ASP A 219 23.55 -3.85 3.10
CA ASP A 219 24.60 -2.85 3.20
C ASP A 219 26.01 -3.46 3.28
N ALA A 220 26.11 -4.72 3.70
CA ALA A 220 27.39 -5.39 3.91
C ALA A 220 28.04 -5.92 2.61
N SER A 221 27.25 -6.22 1.58
CA SER A 221 27.78 -6.83 0.35
C SER A 221 26.82 -6.71 -0.83
N GLY A 222 27.35 -6.95 -2.04
CA GLY A 222 26.58 -6.92 -3.26
C GLY A 222 26.30 -5.50 -3.76
N ARG A 223 25.32 -5.36 -4.64
CA ARG A 223 25.02 -4.08 -5.33
C ARG A 223 24.56 -2.95 -4.38
N PHE A 224 24.03 -3.27 -3.22
CA PHE A 224 23.54 -2.32 -2.22
C PHE A 224 24.58 -1.99 -1.13
N ALA A 225 25.78 -2.56 -1.21
CA ALA A 225 26.83 -2.33 -0.21
C ALA A 225 27.20 -0.84 -0.11
N GLY A 226 27.09 -0.27 1.09
CA GLY A 226 27.36 1.15 1.33
C GLY A 226 26.21 2.10 0.98
N HIS A 227 25.08 1.58 0.47
CA HIS A 227 23.94 2.39 0.04
C HIS A 227 22.73 2.35 1.00
N VAL A 228 22.75 1.53 2.04
CA VAL A 228 21.60 1.36 2.96
C VAL A 228 21.80 2.15 4.24
N ASN A 229 20.87 3.04 4.58
CA ASN A 229 20.81 3.68 5.89
C ASN A 229 19.86 2.91 6.82
N ALA A 230 20.38 1.87 7.47
CA ALA A 230 19.63 1.03 8.38
C ALA A 230 19.23 1.69 9.72
N SER A 231 19.71 2.91 10.01
CA SER A 231 19.33 3.65 11.20
C SER A 231 18.02 4.45 11.03
N ALA A 232 17.48 4.51 9.82
CA ALA A 232 16.25 5.22 9.51
C ALA A 232 15.31 4.29 8.73
N ILE A 233 14.39 3.64 9.45
CA ILE A 233 13.39 2.73 8.90
C ILE A 233 12.01 3.36 9.09
N ALA A 234 11.27 3.57 8.02
CA ALA A 234 9.86 3.92 8.07
C ALA A 234 9.00 2.73 7.65
N PHE A 235 7.83 2.60 8.26
CA PHE A 235 6.84 1.62 7.88
C PHE A 235 5.60 2.33 7.33
N LEU A 236 5.11 1.88 6.20
CA LEU A 236 3.88 2.39 5.63
C LEU A 236 3.06 1.25 5.04
N GLY A 237 1.75 1.43 4.99
CA GLY A 237 0.91 0.41 4.41
C GLY A 237 -0.49 0.89 4.11
N HIS A 238 -1.19 0.12 3.30
CA HIS A 238 -2.59 0.35 2.94
C HIS A 238 -3.50 -0.65 3.64
N SER A 239 -4.65 -0.20 4.10
CA SER A 239 -5.67 -1.07 4.68
C SER A 239 -5.10 -1.88 5.87
N PHE A 240 -5.21 -3.20 5.87
CA PHE A 240 -4.61 -4.05 6.90
C PHE A 240 -3.08 -3.89 7.00
N GLY A 241 -2.43 -3.60 5.87
CA GLY A 241 -1.00 -3.25 5.85
C GLY A 241 -0.68 -1.96 6.61
N GLY A 242 -1.61 -0.98 6.63
CA GLY A 242 -1.49 0.23 7.44
C GLY A 242 -1.45 -0.08 8.94
N ALA A 243 -2.36 -0.93 9.41
CA ALA A 243 -2.34 -1.43 10.79
C ALA A 243 -1.04 -2.18 11.11
N ALA A 244 -0.54 -3.01 10.18
CA ALA A 244 0.72 -3.72 10.34
C ALA A 244 1.91 -2.76 10.41
N ALA A 245 1.93 -1.72 9.58
CA ALA A 245 2.97 -0.69 9.57
C ALA A 245 3.06 0.07 10.90
N LEU A 246 1.92 0.48 11.47
CA LEU A 246 1.88 1.16 12.76
C LEU A 246 2.40 0.26 13.90
N GLU A 247 1.94 -0.99 13.94
CA GLU A 247 2.37 -1.94 14.98
C GLU A 247 3.83 -2.36 14.78
N ALA A 248 4.33 -2.49 13.53
CA ALA A 248 5.73 -2.76 13.24
C ALA A 248 6.63 -1.61 13.72
N CYS A 249 6.23 -0.37 13.48
CA CYS A 249 6.96 0.81 13.96
C CYS A 249 7.02 0.87 15.49
N ARG A 250 5.91 0.53 16.19
CA ARG A 250 5.90 0.44 17.64
C ARG A 250 6.91 -0.58 18.17
N ALA A 251 7.06 -1.71 17.46
CA ALA A 251 7.89 -2.84 17.87
C ALA A 251 9.36 -2.73 17.39
N GLU A 252 9.69 -1.78 16.49
CA GLU A 252 11.01 -1.64 15.88
C GLU A 252 11.75 -0.42 16.43
N ALA A 253 12.90 -0.64 17.07
CA ALA A 253 13.68 0.43 17.69
C ALA A 253 14.22 1.44 16.67
N ALA A 254 14.61 0.98 15.47
CA ALA A 254 15.13 1.83 14.40
C ALA A 254 14.01 2.53 13.61
N CYS A 255 12.74 2.35 13.98
CA CYS A 255 11.64 3.06 13.35
C CYS A 255 11.73 4.56 13.59
N VAL A 256 11.63 5.34 12.52
CA VAL A 256 11.60 6.81 12.55
C VAL A 256 10.21 7.39 12.35
N GLY A 257 9.25 6.60 11.89
CA GLY A 257 7.85 6.97 11.74
C GLY A 257 7.06 5.97 10.90
N ALA A 258 5.73 6.09 10.92
CA ALA A 258 4.84 5.21 10.18
C ALA A 258 3.69 5.95 9.51
N ALA A 259 3.19 5.40 8.38
CA ALA A 259 2.02 5.90 7.70
C ALA A 259 0.98 4.78 7.46
N ASP A 260 -0.29 5.12 7.71
CA ASP A 260 -1.44 4.27 7.46
C ASP A 260 -2.34 4.91 6.42
N LEU A 261 -2.51 4.23 5.30
CA LEU A 261 -3.35 4.61 4.18
C LEU A 261 -4.67 3.84 4.25
N ASP A 262 -5.68 4.48 4.79
CA ASP A 262 -7.07 4.00 4.87
C ASP A 262 -7.26 2.66 5.60
N GLY A 263 -6.39 2.35 6.59
CA GLY A 263 -6.44 1.10 7.36
C GLY A 263 -7.14 1.23 8.70
N THR A 264 -8.06 0.34 9.03
CA THR A 264 -8.58 0.22 10.39
C THR A 264 -7.48 -0.30 11.31
N GLN A 265 -7.18 0.42 12.37
CA GLN A 265 -6.08 0.10 13.27
C GLN A 265 -6.41 -1.05 14.22
N TYR A 266 -5.46 -1.94 14.38
CA TYR A 266 -5.51 -3.11 15.26
C TYR A 266 -4.21 -3.20 16.09
N GLY A 267 -4.22 -4.09 17.06
CA GLY A 267 -3.03 -4.44 17.83
C GLY A 267 -2.81 -3.57 19.06
N GLU A 268 -1.66 -3.75 19.66
CA GLU A 268 -1.24 -3.06 20.88
C GLU A 268 -1.05 -1.55 20.65
N VAL A 269 -0.67 -1.16 19.43
CA VAL A 269 -0.48 0.25 19.07
C VAL A 269 -1.72 1.10 19.33
N VAL A 270 -2.93 0.53 19.15
CA VAL A 270 -4.20 1.23 19.43
C VAL A 270 -4.31 1.66 20.89
N ARG A 271 -3.76 0.84 21.81
CA ARG A 271 -3.82 1.09 23.25
C ARG A 271 -2.60 1.86 23.76
N ALA A 272 -1.42 1.51 23.27
CA ALA A 272 -0.16 2.07 23.74
C ALA A 272 0.21 3.40 23.05
N GLY A 273 -0.39 3.68 21.89
CA GLY A 273 0.01 4.80 21.05
C GLY A 273 1.37 4.61 20.39
N LEU A 274 1.79 5.59 19.61
CA LEU A 274 3.09 5.66 18.98
C LEU A 274 3.88 6.85 19.57
N THR A 275 5.14 6.60 19.94
CA THR A 275 6.07 7.66 20.37
C THR A 275 6.80 8.32 19.20
N LYS A 276 6.66 7.75 18.02
CA LYS A 276 7.23 8.19 16.75
C LYS A 276 6.20 8.97 15.94
N PRO A 277 6.64 9.80 14.98
CA PRO A 277 5.75 10.47 14.04
C PRO A 277 4.81 9.50 13.31
N MET A 278 3.56 9.92 13.12
CA MET A 278 2.53 9.10 12.47
C MET A 278 1.70 9.92 11.48
N LEU A 279 1.49 9.37 10.29
CA LEU A 279 0.62 9.92 9.25
C LEU A 279 -0.58 8.98 9.03
N LEU A 280 -1.79 9.49 9.16
CA LEU A 280 -3.03 8.80 8.82
C LEU A 280 -3.70 9.49 7.64
N VAL A 281 -3.92 8.76 6.54
CA VAL A 281 -4.59 9.27 5.34
C VAL A 281 -5.86 8.48 5.10
N ALA A 282 -7.00 9.14 5.18
CA ALA A 282 -8.33 8.57 5.02
C ALA A 282 -8.86 8.76 3.59
N SER A 283 -9.58 7.80 3.06
CA SER A 283 -10.51 8.00 1.95
C SER A 283 -11.73 8.80 2.42
N GLU A 284 -12.56 9.26 1.49
CA GLU A 284 -13.73 10.09 1.81
C GLU A 284 -14.67 9.40 2.79
N ASN A 285 -14.90 10.03 3.94
CA ASN A 285 -15.71 9.56 5.06
C ASN A 285 -15.22 8.26 5.73
N SER A 286 -13.98 7.84 5.51
CA SER A 286 -13.37 6.74 6.26
C SER A 286 -13.07 7.14 7.70
N CYS A 287 -13.18 6.18 8.62
CA CYS A 287 -13.01 6.44 10.06
C CYS A 287 -11.57 6.25 10.58
N VAL A 288 -10.60 6.03 9.71
CA VAL A 288 -9.21 5.71 10.11
C VAL A 288 -8.46 6.84 10.81
N THR A 289 -8.95 8.07 10.70
CA THR A 289 -8.43 9.24 11.43
C THR A 289 -9.22 9.55 12.70
N GLY A 290 -10.34 8.86 12.94
CA GLY A 290 -11.27 9.16 14.02
C GLY A 290 -12.24 10.31 13.75
N ASP A 291 -12.12 11.00 12.62
CA ASP A 291 -13.00 12.10 12.18
C ASP A 291 -13.80 11.70 10.94
N CYS A 292 -14.86 10.96 11.14
CA CYS A 292 -15.80 10.55 10.10
C CYS A 292 -17.25 10.84 10.51
N THR A 293 -18.11 10.99 9.50
CA THR A 293 -19.55 11.21 9.71
C THR A 293 -20.31 9.88 9.63
N GLY A 294 -21.29 9.68 10.51
CA GLY A 294 -22.12 8.50 10.51
C GLY A 294 -21.71 7.43 11.53
N SER A 295 -22.47 6.35 11.58
CA SER A 295 -22.30 5.26 12.55
C SER A 295 -21.80 3.95 11.93
N ALA A 296 -21.51 3.94 10.65
CA ALA A 296 -21.23 2.71 9.89
C ALA A 296 -19.99 1.95 10.40
N ASP A 297 -18.99 2.65 10.94
CA ASP A 297 -17.80 2.06 11.55
C ASP A 297 -17.45 2.73 12.88
N ALA A 298 -18.31 2.50 13.88
CA ALA A 298 -18.09 3.06 15.22
C ALA A 298 -16.88 2.45 15.93
N SER A 299 -16.55 1.19 15.65
CA SER A 299 -15.40 0.50 16.24
C SER A 299 -14.09 1.02 15.67
N GLY A 300 -13.97 1.16 14.36
CA GLY A 300 -12.80 1.74 13.70
C GLY A 300 -12.55 3.18 14.15
N ARG A 301 -13.61 4.01 14.21
CA ARG A 301 -13.51 5.36 14.75
C ARG A 301 -13.01 5.40 16.20
N ALA A 302 -13.52 4.50 17.04
CA ALA A 302 -13.07 4.42 18.44
C ALA A 302 -11.62 3.97 18.56
N ALA A 303 -11.17 3.04 17.71
CA ALA A 303 -9.79 2.59 17.64
C ALA A 303 -8.85 3.73 17.21
N ALA A 304 -9.18 4.46 16.15
CA ALA A 304 -8.41 5.59 15.65
C ALA A 304 -8.27 6.70 16.71
N ARG A 305 -9.37 7.10 17.34
CA ARG A 305 -9.34 8.11 18.42
C ARG A 305 -8.49 7.68 19.60
N ARG A 306 -8.57 6.40 19.98
CA ARG A 306 -7.75 5.86 21.06
C ARG A 306 -6.27 5.88 20.70
N LEU A 307 -5.92 5.45 19.49
CA LEU A 307 -4.55 5.50 18.97
C LEU A 307 -3.98 6.93 19.01
N VAL A 308 -4.72 7.89 18.43
CA VAL A 308 -4.30 9.31 18.41
C VAL A 308 -4.13 9.86 19.83
N ALA A 309 -5.09 9.59 20.72
CA ALA A 309 -5.04 10.06 22.12
C ALA A 309 -3.92 9.42 22.95
N ALA A 310 -3.55 8.17 22.65
CA ALA A 310 -2.46 7.47 23.34
C ALA A 310 -1.07 7.81 22.78
N SER A 311 -1.00 8.37 21.57
CA SER A 311 0.26 8.69 20.91
C SER A 311 0.90 9.96 21.51
N THR A 312 2.20 9.91 21.74
CA THR A 312 3.00 11.05 22.21
C THR A 312 3.88 11.65 21.11
N GLY A 313 4.06 10.92 20.01
CA GLY A 313 4.71 11.44 18.81
C GLY A 313 3.78 12.36 18.00
N PRO A 314 4.35 13.16 17.06
CA PRO A 314 3.55 14.01 16.19
C PRO A 314 2.59 13.18 15.31
N VAL A 315 1.34 13.63 15.17
CA VAL A 315 0.30 12.96 14.39
C VAL A 315 -0.23 13.92 13.33
N TRP A 316 -0.32 13.44 12.11
CA TRP A 316 -1.00 14.11 10.99
C TRP A 316 -2.17 13.26 10.51
N CYS A 317 -3.33 13.88 10.29
CA CYS A 317 -4.53 13.23 9.80
C CYS A 317 -5.11 14.01 8.63
N TYR A 318 -5.24 13.34 7.49
CA TYR A 318 -5.80 13.91 6.28
C TYR A 318 -6.88 13.00 5.71
N GLU A 319 -7.88 13.62 5.06
CA GLU A 319 -8.88 12.92 4.26
C GLU A 319 -8.78 13.40 2.82
N ILE A 320 -8.85 12.47 1.88
CA ILE A 320 -8.89 12.78 0.44
C ILE A 320 -10.32 12.64 -0.05
N GLY A 321 -10.98 13.77 -0.30
CA GLY A 321 -12.34 13.81 -0.87
C GLY A 321 -12.37 13.17 -2.26
N GLY A 322 -13.44 12.46 -2.54
CA GLY A 322 -13.61 11.71 -3.79
C GLY A 322 -12.80 10.43 -3.89
N ALA A 323 -11.84 10.18 -3.00
CA ALA A 323 -11.11 8.92 -2.93
C ALA A 323 -11.92 7.84 -2.21
N ARG A 324 -11.67 6.59 -2.57
CA ARG A 324 -12.18 5.40 -1.89
C ARG A 324 -11.06 4.42 -1.60
N HIS A 325 -11.38 3.39 -0.83
CA HIS A 325 -10.42 2.45 -0.28
C HIS A 325 -9.38 1.91 -1.27
N ILE A 326 -9.80 1.50 -2.45
CA ILE A 326 -8.90 0.87 -3.44
C ILE A 326 -8.06 1.89 -4.23
N ASP A 327 -8.41 3.20 -4.19
CA ASP A 327 -7.66 4.25 -4.90
C ASP A 327 -6.24 4.48 -4.32
N PHE A 328 -5.91 3.91 -3.16
CA PHE A 328 -4.56 3.92 -2.59
C PHE A 328 -3.63 2.88 -3.21
N SER A 329 -4.06 2.20 -4.26
CA SER A 329 -3.31 1.22 -5.05
C SER A 329 -3.30 1.60 -6.53
N ASP A 330 -2.49 0.92 -7.33
CA ASP A 330 -2.36 1.16 -8.78
C ASP A 330 -3.67 0.96 -9.55
N TYR A 331 -4.70 0.36 -8.93
CA TYR A 331 -6.05 0.29 -9.51
C TYR A 331 -6.63 1.67 -9.83
N ASP A 332 -6.26 2.72 -9.09
CA ASP A 332 -6.63 4.10 -9.42
C ASP A 332 -6.16 4.49 -10.82
N ALA A 333 -5.00 4.01 -11.26
CA ALA A 333 -4.44 4.32 -12.56
C ALA A 333 -4.96 3.42 -13.69
N TYR A 334 -5.04 2.09 -13.49
CA TYR A 334 -5.29 1.16 -14.59
C TYR A 334 -6.68 0.51 -14.63
N TYR A 335 -7.51 0.67 -13.60
CA TYR A 335 -8.87 0.16 -13.64
C TYR A 335 -9.79 1.13 -14.37
N LEU A 336 -10.27 0.76 -15.57
CA LEU A 336 -10.83 1.70 -16.53
C LEU A 336 -12.34 1.60 -16.76
N ALA A 337 -12.99 0.50 -16.36
CA ALA A 337 -14.40 0.25 -16.68
C ALA A 337 -15.34 1.01 -15.73
N ALA A 338 -15.89 2.13 -16.18
CA ALA A 338 -16.60 3.10 -15.37
C ALA A 338 -17.72 2.54 -14.45
N PRO A 339 -18.71 1.72 -14.87
CA PRO A 339 -19.67 1.23 -13.89
C PRO A 339 -19.07 0.20 -12.92
N LEU A 340 -18.05 -0.57 -13.31
CA LEU A 340 -17.42 -1.56 -12.47
C LEU A 340 -16.48 -0.93 -11.43
N ARG A 341 -15.97 0.28 -11.65
CA ARG A 341 -15.15 1.01 -10.64
C ARG A 341 -15.85 1.09 -9.29
N LYS A 342 -17.17 1.37 -9.30
CA LYS A 342 -17.95 1.46 -8.05
C LYS A 342 -18.03 0.12 -7.31
N LEU A 343 -18.09 -1.00 -8.03
CA LEU A 343 -18.10 -2.34 -7.42
C LEU A 343 -16.76 -2.66 -6.75
N LEU A 344 -15.68 -2.06 -7.22
CA LEU A 344 -14.34 -2.23 -6.69
C LEU A 344 -13.98 -1.19 -5.61
N ALA A 345 -14.92 -0.44 -5.09
CA ALA A 345 -14.66 0.63 -4.14
C ALA A 345 -13.59 1.63 -4.63
N LEU A 346 -13.65 2.01 -5.91
CA LEU A 346 -12.88 3.11 -6.49
C LEU A 346 -13.71 4.40 -6.50
N GLY A 347 -13.03 5.52 -6.25
CA GLY A 347 -13.63 6.84 -6.09
C GLY A 347 -13.98 7.55 -7.39
N THR A 348 -14.27 8.84 -7.24
CA THR A 348 -14.70 9.73 -8.32
C THR A 348 -13.58 10.64 -8.84
N ASN A 349 -12.42 10.64 -8.20
CA ASN A 349 -11.24 11.35 -8.67
C ASN A 349 -10.80 10.87 -10.05
N GLY A 350 -10.10 11.69 -10.80
CA GLY A 350 -9.49 11.28 -12.06
C GLY A 350 -8.47 10.18 -11.84
N ARG A 351 -8.15 9.42 -12.91
CA ARG A 351 -7.15 8.35 -12.85
C ARG A 351 -5.79 8.87 -12.36
N GLY A 352 -5.23 8.20 -11.36
CA GLY A 352 -3.94 8.53 -10.78
C GLY A 352 -3.93 9.78 -9.89
N VAL A 353 -5.06 10.47 -9.75
CA VAL A 353 -5.14 11.69 -8.92
C VAL A 353 -4.94 11.35 -7.45
N THR A 354 -5.60 10.31 -6.93
CA THR A 354 -5.43 9.91 -5.53
C THR A 354 -4.00 9.46 -5.28
N LEU A 355 -3.40 8.67 -6.17
CA LEU A 355 -2.00 8.26 -6.06
C LEU A 355 -1.06 9.47 -6.02
N THR A 356 -1.25 10.46 -6.91
CA THR A 356 -0.42 11.70 -6.93
C THR A 356 -0.52 12.47 -5.61
N VAL A 357 -1.72 12.58 -5.05
CA VAL A 357 -1.93 13.27 -3.76
C VAL A 357 -1.26 12.49 -2.63
N VAL A 358 -1.47 11.17 -2.58
CA VAL A 358 -0.90 10.30 -1.55
C VAL A 358 0.63 10.32 -1.59
N SER A 359 1.23 10.19 -2.79
CA SER A 359 2.68 10.28 -2.97
C SER A 359 3.23 11.59 -2.39
N ALA A 360 2.64 12.74 -2.74
CA ALA A 360 3.11 14.03 -2.26
C ALA A 360 3.07 14.16 -0.73
N TYR A 361 2.02 13.63 -0.07
CA TYR A 361 1.95 13.64 1.39
C TYR A 361 2.90 12.63 2.06
N LEU A 362 3.13 11.47 1.44
CA LEU A 362 4.12 10.51 1.90
C LEU A 362 5.54 11.05 1.77
N ASP A 363 5.89 11.67 0.64
CA ASP A 363 7.20 12.30 0.43
C ASP A 363 7.45 13.40 1.45
N ALA A 364 6.48 14.31 1.63
CA ALA A 364 6.58 15.36 2.61
C ALA A 364 6.75 14.79 4.03
N PHE A 365 6.00 13.76 4.39
CA PHE A 365 6.11 13.11 5.69
C PHE A 365 7.47 12.45 5.89
N LEU A 366 7.91 11.65 4.92
CA LEU A 366 9.18 10.94 4.99
C LEU A 366 10.37 11.91 5.02
N ASP A 367 10.36 12.97 4.20
CA ASP A 367 11.40 13.98 4.21
C ASP A 367 11.49 14.70 5.57
N GLN A 368 10.34 15.00 6.17
CA GLN A 368 10.32 15.63 7.49
C GLN A 368 10.89 14.71 8.57
N ILE A 369 10.54 13.42 8.57
CA ILE A 369 10.96 12.50 9.65
C ILE A 369 12.37 11.92 9.44
N THR A 370 12.86 11.83 8.20
CA THR A 370 14.18 11.25 7.92
C THR A 370 15.27 12.29 7.72
N ARG A 371 14.93 13.49 7.22
CA ARG A 371 15.86 14.57 6.87
C ARG A 371 15.68 15.81 7.76
N GLY A 372 14.62 15.87 8.56
CA GLY A 372 14.31 17.02 9.42
C GLY A 372 13.92 18.28 8.64
N THR A 373 13.54 18.14 7.38
CA THR A 373 13.19 19.29 6.52
C THR A 373 11.72 19.65 6.73
N PRO A 374 11.39 20.85 7.24
CA PRO A 374 10.01 21.28 7.42
C PRO A 374 9.23 21.25 6.08
N GLN A 375 8.02 20.71 6.11
CA GLN A 375 7.20 20.54 4.92
C GLN A 375 5.91 21.40 5.01
N PRO A 376 5.81 22.50 4.21
CA PRO A 376 4.63 23.37 4.20
C PRO A 376 3.32 22.64 3.87
N LEU A 377 3.41 21.53 3.13
CA LEU A 377 2.27 20.68 2.82
C LEU A 377 1.67 20.06 4.09
N LEU A 378 2.51 19.61 5.02
CA LEU A 378 2.06 18.97 6.27
C LEU A 378 1.50 19.97 7.29
N THR A 379 1.91 21.24 7.26
CA THR A 379 1.36 22.29 8.12
C THR A 379 0.10 22.93 7.56
N GLY A 380 -0.20 22.69 6.30
CA GLY A 380 -1.29 23.34 5.57
C GLY A 380 -0.97 24.75 5.11
N GLU A 381 0.28 25.20 5.21
CA GLU A 381 0.76 26.46 4.62
C GLU A 381 0.73 26.41 3.09
N SER A 382 0.99 25.21 2.51
CA SER A 382 0.80 24.93 1.09
C SER A 382 -0.40 23.98 0.90
N ARG A 383 -1.33 24.35 0.03
CA ARG A 383 -2.55 23.58 -0.27
C ARG A 383 -2.76 23.40 -1.78
N PRO A 384 -1.86 22.71 -2.46
CA PRO A 384 -1.98 22.52 -3.91
C PRO A 384 -3.12 21.55 -4.28
N TYR A 385 -3.55 20.70 -3.34
CA TYR A 385 -4.57 19.66 -3.53
C TYR A 385 -5.86 20.06 -2.83
N ARG A 386 -6.86 20.51 -3.61
CA ARG A 386 -8.17 20.92 -3.10
C ARG A 386 -9.00 19.74 -2.57
N GLU A 387 -8.65 18.53 -2.97
CA GLU A 387 -9.26 17.27 -2.55
C GLU A 387 -8.93 16.93 -1.09
N VAL A 388 -7.85 17.51 -0.55
CA VAL A 388 -7.38 17.19 0.80
C VAL A 388 -8.04 18.05 1.85
N ARG A 389 -8.67 17.39 2.81
CA ARG A 389 -9.16 17.98 4.05
C ARG A 389 -8.18 17.67 5.19
N ILE A 390 -7.63 18.70 5.78
CA ILE A 390 -6.77 18.58 6.97
C ILE A 390 -7.69 18.36 8.17
N GLN A 391 -7.52 17.24 8.86
CA GLN A 391 -8.30 16.88 10.05
C GLN A 391 -7.51 17.13 11.35
N HIS A 392 -6.21 16.87 11.33
CA HIS A 392 -5.32 17.14 12.46
C HIS A 392 -3.88 17.37 12.00
N THR A 393 -3.19 18.32 12.67
CA THR A 393 -1.74 18.53 12.52
C THR A 393 -1.11 18.77 13.88
N PRO A 394 0.16 18.43 14.11
CA PRO A 394 0.84 18.71 15.37
C PRO A 394 0.80 20.21 15.69
N GLY A 395 0.40 20.57 16.93
CA GLY A 395 0.30 21.95 17.38
C GLY A 395 -0.95 22.71 16.93
N SER A 396 -1.85 22.10 16.15
CA SER A 396 -3.17 22.68 15.92
C SER A 396 -4.04 22.53 17.20
N GLU A 397 -4.60 23.60 17.70
CA GLU A 397 -5.58 23.59 18.82
C GLU A 397 -6.96 23.02 18.41
N THR A 398 -7.02 22.15 17.43
CA THR A 398 -8.25 21.41 17.17
C THR A 398 -8.39 20.40 18.30
N SER A 399 -9.26 20.75 19.27
CA SER A 399 -9.68 19.81 20.32
C SER A 399 -9.98 18.44 19.68
N PRO A 400 -9.56 17.33 20.34
CA PRO A 400 -9.91 16.02 19.82
C PRO A 400 -11.43 15.97 19.58
N PRO A 401 -11.92 15.41 18.51
CA PRO A 401 -13.35 15.39 18.19
C PRO A 401 -14.11 14.79 19.39
N ARG A 402 -15.08 15.56 19.92
CA ARG A 402 -15.91 15.22 21.10
C ARG A 402 -16.78 14.01 20.85
#